data_d5a1e4c75e91464a87546600344f8574
#
_entry.id   d5a1e4c75e91464a87546600344f8574
#
_cell.length_a   1.000
_cell.length_b   1.000
_cell.length_c   1.000
_cell.angle_alpha   90.00
_cell.angle_beta   90.00
_cell.angle_gamma   90.00
#
_symmetry.space_group_name_H-M   'P 1'
#
loop_
_entity.id
_entity.type
_entity.pdbx_description
1 polymer ?
#
loop_
_entity_poly.entity_id
_entity_poly.type
_entity_poly.pdbx_seq_one_letter_code
_entity_poly.pdbx_strand_id
1 'polypeptide(L)'
;MADKFSHDSYVRSVLKDPVRTAELLRLAARKNPNLAQFLATVNLDTLQEIPEGYSDTVSFGYGDLAFTVKVESDEYKQAELLVGILEEHKSYPDYSIVPQLVKYWYEIMVRNQKNIPTIAIVLYNGQDSWKIEKEVMFPNYPEYYHKIGLPFILEVVDVSDIFSDEEISQISPKIALALVALKYVFSGEKLKKYLKPAIAGLKALPKEEAEDFLAQTFIYLKYWFKGEDKEQFKMDFKKCSEVYGYKSIAEVEEEELAERDREKAKGLFNDGVPAEIISRHYNIPTDEILSWKNRT
;
A
#
# COMPACT_ATOMS: atom_id res chain seq x y z
N MET A 1 2.58 16.07 12.33
CA MET A 1 2.16 15.83 10.93
C MET A 1 2.69 14.46 10.56
N ALA A 2 1.79 13.51 10.34
CA ALA A 2 2.20 12.14 9.99
C ALA A 2 2.86 12.17 8.61
N ASP A 3 3.96 11.45 8.49
CA ASP A 3 4.72 11.34 7.25
C ASP A 3 3.83 10.79 6.13
N LYS A 4 3.60 11.62 5.11
CA LYS A 4 2.80 11.31 3.91
C LYS A 4 3.36 10.13 3.10
N PHE A 5 4.53 9.62 3.47
CA PHE A 5 5.28 8.57 2.76
C PHE A 5 5.66 7.41 3.68
N SER A 6 4.74 7.04 4.58
CA SER A 6 4.89 5.81 5.38
C SER A 6 4.82 4.57 4.48
N HIS A 7 5.23 3.42 5.00
CA HIS A 7 5.03 2.13 4.34
C HIS A 7 3.59 1.98 3.84
N ASP A 8 2.63 2.34 4.68
CA ASP A 8 1.20 2.18 4.41
C ASP A 8 0.76 3.01 3.21
N SER A 9 1.19 4.29 3.11
CA SER A 9 0.83 5.14 1.97
C SER A 9 1.46 4.65 0.66
N TYR A 10 2.68 4.10 0.70
CA TYR A 10 3.30 3.51 -0.49
C TYR A 10 2.58 2.26 -0.94
N VAL A 11 2.35 1.29 -0.03
CA VAL A 11 1.61 0.06 -0.33
C VAL A 11 0.24 0.38 -0.90
N ARG A 12 -0.47 1.33 -0.27
CA ARG A 12 -1.77 1.80 -0.74
C ARG A 12 -1.69 2.38 -2.16
N SER A 13 -0.71 3.22 -2.48
CA SER A 13 -0.55 3.80 -3.81
C SER A 13 -0.34 2.73 -4.90
N VAL A 14 0.31 1.61 -4.52
CA VAL A 14 0.53 0.47 -5.41
C VAL A 14 -0.73 -0.37 -5.56
N LEU A 15 -1.37 -0.75 -4.44
CA LEU A 15 -2.40 -1.78 -4.38
C LEU A 15 -3.83 -1.23 -4.50
N LYS A 16 -4.02 0.09 -4.52
CA LYS A 16 -5.33 0.70 -4.81
C LYS A 16 -5.89 0.27 -6.17
N ASP A 17 -5.04 -0.06 -7.12
CA ASP A 17 -5.44 -0.62 -8.41
C ASP A 17 -5.86 -2.10 -8.26
N PRO A 18 -7.14 -2.45 -8.52
CA PRO A 18 -7.63 -3.81 -8.38
C PRO A 18 -6.85 -4.86 -9.19
N VAL A 19 -6.31 -4.47 -10.36
CA VAL A 19 -5.52 -5.38 -11.20
C VAL A 19 -4.23 -5.77 -10.51
N ARG A 20 -3.55 -4.82 -9.88
CA ARG A 20 -2.30 -5.06 -9.13
C ARG A 20 -2.56 -5.87 -7.87
N THR A 21 -3.62 -5.54 -7.14
CA THR A 21 -4.04 -6.33 -5.97
C THR A 21 -4.37 -7.76 -6.37
N ALA A 22 -5.12 -7.98 -7.45
CA ALA A 22 -5.39 -9.33 -7.96
C ALA A 22 -4.10 -10.11 -8.31
N GLU A 23 -3.12 -9.45 -8.91
CA GLU A 23 -1.81 -10.07 -9.21
C GLU A 23 -1.06 -10.44 -7.94
N LEU A 24 -0.98 -9.53 -6.96
CA LEU A 24 -0.36 -9.80 -5.66
C LEU A 24 -1.01 -11.00 -4.96
N LEU A 25 -2.34 -11.06 -4.94
CA LEU A 25 -3.08 -12.17 -4.35
C LEU A 25 -2.78 -13.50 -5.04
N ARG A 26 -2.72 -13.51 -6.38
CA ARG A 26 -2.33 -14.72 -7.14
C ARG A 26 -0.90 -15.16 -6.83
N LEU A 27 0.04 -14.23 -6.67
CA LEU A 27 1.41 -14.54 -6.27
C LEU A 27 1.46 -15.12 -4.85
N ALA A 28 0.80 -14.48 -3.89
CA ALA A 28 0.75 -14.93 -2.50
C ALA A 28 0.12 -16.33 -2.37
N ALA A 29 -0.93 -16.61 -3.13
CA ALA A 29 -1.61 -17.90 -3.12
C ALA A 29 -0.73 -19.07 -3.56
N ARG A 30 0.33 -18.83 -4.35
CA ARG A 30 1.28 -19.91 -4.75
C ARG A 30 1.95 -20.57 -3.54
N LYS A 31 2.09 -19.83 -2.43
CA LYS A 31 2.79 -20.28 -1.22
C LYS A 31 1.91 -20.28 0.03
N ASN A 32 0.67 -19.79 -0.08
CA ASN A 32 -0.34 -19.82 0.98
C ASN A 32 -1.54 -20.68 0.56
N PRO A 33 -1.63 -21.95 1.00
CA PRO A 33 -2.72 -22.86 0.61
C PRO A 33 -4.11 -22.37 0.99
N ASN A 34 -4.27 -21.67 2.14
CA ASN A 34 -5.56 -21.14 2.57
C ASN A 34 -6.01 -20.03 1.64
N LEU A 35 -5.10 -19.13 1.26
CA LEU A 35 -5.37 -18.08 0.29
C LEU A 35 -5.68 -18.70 -1.09
N ALA A 36 -4.94 -19.73 -1.51
CA ALA A 36 -5.23 -20.45 -2.75
C ALA A 36 -6.63 -21.06 -2.76
N GLN A 37 -7.05 -21.67 -1.64
CA GLN A 37 -8.39 -22.21 -1.49
C GLN A 37 -9.45 -21.12 -1.58
N PHE A 38 -9.24 -19.98 -0.93
CA PHE A 38 -10.12 -18.83 -1.04
C PHE A 38 -10.21 -18.31 -2.48
N LEU A 39 -9.08 -18.10 -3.14
CA LEU A 39 -9.05 -17.56 -4.52
C LEU A 39 -9.71 -18.50 -5.54
N ALA A 40 -9.75 -19.80 -5.28
CA ALA A 40 -10.49 -20.76 -6.11
C ALA A 40 -12.02 -20.58 -6.06
N THR A 41 -12.54 -19.78 -5.12
CA THR A 41 -13.98 -19.52 -4.97
C THR A 41 -14.44 -18.18 -5.53
N VAL A 42 -13.51 -17.32 -5.99
CA VAL A 42 -13.81 -15.95 -6.39
C VAL A 42 -13.22 -15.62 -7.76
N ASN A 43 -13.87 -14.70 -8.47
CA ASN A 43 -13.36 -14.17 -9.74
C ASN A 43 -12.63 -12.85 -9.49
N LEU A 44 -11.30 -12.90 -9.40
CA LEU A 44 -10.45 -11.73 -9.15
C LEU A 44 -10.54 -10.64 -10.25
N ASP A 45 -11.01 -10.96 -11.45
CA ASP A 45 -11.21 -9.96 -12.51
C ASP A 45 -12.43 -9.05 -12.22
N THR A 46 -13.23 -9.40 -11.21
CA THR A 46 -14.33 -8.58 -10.71
C THR A 46 -13.97 -7.78 -9.46
N LEU A 47 -12.70 -7.75 -9.07
CA LEU A 47 -12.23 -7.01 -7.91
C LEU A 47 -12.51 -5.51 -8.07
N GLN A 48 -13.11 -4.89 -7.05
CA GLN A 48 -13.43 -3.47 -7.04
C GLN A 48 -13.09 -2.87 -5.68
N GLU A 49 -12.37 -1.76 -5.69
CA GLU A 49 -12.09 -1.00 -4.47
C GLU A 49 -13.39 -0.42 -3.88
N ILE A 50 -13.54 -0.50 -2.57
CA ILE A 50 -14.58 0.22 -1.83
C ILE A 50 -14.07 1.64 -1.59
N PRO A 51 -14.70 2.69 -2.14
CA PRO A 51 -14.23 4.07 -2.01
C PRO A 51 -14.19 4.54 -0.54
N GLU A 52 -13.18 5.33 -0.19
CA GLU A 52 -12.98 5.91 1.16
C GLU A 52 -14.17 6.75 1.66
N GLY A 53 -14.83 7.47 0.77
CA GLY A 53 -15.97 8.35 1.08
C GLY A 53 -17.26 7.63 1.51
N TYR A 54 -17.23 6.32 1.63
CA TYR A 54 -18.37 5.54 2.15
C TYR A 54 -18.57 5.70 3.67
N SER A 55 -17.73 6.51 4.34
CA SER A 55 -17.76 6.74 5.78
C SER A 55 -17.81 8.21 6.15
N ASP A 56 -18.96 8.73 6.52
CA ASP A 56 -19.08 10.04 7.17
C ASP A 56 -18.58 10.05 8.64
N THR A 57 -18.28 8.90 9.22
CA THR A 57 -17.98 8.77 10.66
C THR A 57 -16.70 8.05 11.02
N VAL A 58 -16.07 7.30 10.12
CA VAL A 58 -14.81 6.60 10.42
C VAL A 58 -13.88 6.66 9.21
N SER A 59 -12.77 7.35 9.35
CA SER A 59 -11.65 7.20 8.43
C SER A 59 -11.06 5.81 8.60
N PHE A 60 -11.05 4.97 7.53
CA PHE A 60 -10.06 3.92 7.43
C PHE A 60 -8.69 4.57 7.69
N GLY A 61 -7.82 3.93 8.45
CA GLY A 61 -6.46 4.42 8.66
C GLY A 61 -5.77 4.66 7.31
N TYR A 62 -4.72 5.45 7.30
CA TYR A 62 -4.01 5.85 6.07
C TYR A 62 -3.35 4.68 5.30
N GLY A 63 -3.56 3.42 5.65
CA GLY A 63 -2.94 2.25 5.03
C GLY A 63 -3.90 1.19 4.51
N ASP A 64 -5.17 1.28 4.88
CA ASP A 64 -6.10 0.18 4.69
C ASP A 64 -6.82 0.27 3.35
N LEU A 65 -6.91 -0.86 2.66
CA LEU A 65 -7.68 -1.02 1.43
C LEU A 65 -8.79 -2.04 1.65
N ALA A 66 -9.95 -1.77 1.10
CA ALA A 66 -11.06 -2.69 1.11
C ALA A 66 -11.56 -2.91 -0.32
N PHE A 67 -11.81 -4.16 -0.66
CA PHE A 67 -12.29 -4.56 -1.99
C PHE A 67 -13.50 -5.46 -1.87
N THR A 68 -14.34 -5.44 -2.91
CA THR A 68 -15.36 -6.45 -3.14
C THR A 68 -14.95 -7.32 -4.33
N VAL A 69 -15.35 -8.58 -4.31
CA VAL A 69 -15.11 -9.54 -5.39
C VAL A 69 -16.29 -10.47 -5.52
N LYS A 70 -16.64 -10.88 -6.74
CA LYS A 70 -17.74 -11.82 -6.97
C LYS A 70 -17.29 -13.24 -6.73
N VAL A 71 -18.17 -14.04 -6.12
CA VAL A 71 -17.95 -15.48 -5.98
C VAL A 71 -18.20 -16.17 -7.33
N GLU A 72 -17.30 -17.06 -7.69
CA GLU A 72 -17.40 -17.92 -8.88
C GLU A 72 -17.91 -19.30 -8.46
N SER A 73 -19.21 -19.50 -8.51
CA SER A 73 -19.82 -20.78 -8.17
C SER A 73 -21.04 -21.04 -9.06
N ASP A 74 -21.07 -22.23 -9.68
CA ASP A 74 -22.22 -22.65 -10.47
C ASP A 74 -23.50 -22.81 -9.64
N GLU A 75 -23.34 -23.13 -8.36
CA GLU A 75 -24.43 -23.35 -7.42
C GLU A 75 -25.05 -22.04 -6.90
N TYR A 76 -24.28 -20.95 -6.90
CA TYR A 76 -24.65 -19.64 -6.35
C TYR A 76 -24.68 -18.52 -7.38
N LYS A 77 -24.83 -18.85 -8.67
CA LYS A 77 -24.81 -17.86 -9.79
C LYS A 77 -25.80 -16.69 -9.66
N GLN A 78 -26.80 -16.76 -8.77
CA GLN A 78 -27.75 -15.71 -8.52
C GLN A 78 -27.53 -14.93 -7.22
N ALA A 79 -26.62 -15.37 -6.35
CA ALA A 79 -26.27 -14.62 -5.17
C ALA A 79 -25.05 -13.74 -5.49
N GLU A 80 -25.23 -12.44 -5.53
CA GLU A 80 -24.14 -11.48 -5.42
C GLU A 80 -23.50 -11.62 -4.02
N LEU A 81 -22.75 -12.68 -3.82
CA LEU A 81 -21.90 -12.84 -2.66
C LEU A 81 -20.71 -11.91 -2.90
N LEU A 82 -20.75 -10.76 -2.26
CA LEU A 82 -19.58 -9.90 -2.19
C LEU A 82 -18.68 -10.47 -1.09
N VAL A 83 -17.42 -10.70 -1.41
CA VAL A 83 -16.42 -11.01 -0.41
C VAL A 83 -15.64 -9.74 -0.13
N GLY A 84 -15.59 -9.30 1.10
CA GLY A 84 -14.74 -8.20 1.53
C GLY A 84 -13.30 -8.68 1.63
N ILE A 85 -12.38 -8.00 0.97
CA ILE A 85 -10.94 -8.16 1.17
C ILE A 85 -10.47 -6.92 1.91
N LEU A 86 -9.97 -7.11 3.13
CA LEU A 86 -9.31 -6.09 3.91
C LEU A 86 -7.81 -6.28 3.76
N GLU A 87 -7.13 -5.28 3.26
CA GLU A 87 -5.69 -5.31 3.07
C GLU A 87 -5.03 -4.32 4.03
N GLU A 88 -4.21 -4.84 4.92
CA GLU A 88 -3.46 -4.10 5.92
C GLU A 88 -1.98 -4.37 5.75
N HIS A 89 -1.14 -3.35 5.86
CA HIS A 89 0.31 -3.49 5.76
C HIS A 89 0.99 -3.27 7.10
N LYS A 90 1.93 -4.14 7.47
CA LYS A 90 2.74 -4.04 8.69
C LYS A 90 4.21 -4.31 8.40
N SER A 91 5.08 -3.48 8.97
CA SER A 91 6.54 -3.64 8.93
C SER A 91 7.15 -4.13 10.25
N TYR A 92 6.32 -4.34 11.25
CA TYR A 92 6.68 -4.90 12.56
C TYR A 92 5.50 -5.71 13.11
N PRO A 93 5.74 -6.65 14.04
CA PRO A 93 4.66 -7.39 14.71
C PRO A 93 3.74 -6.44 15.48
N ASP A 94 2.46 -6.36 15.07
CA ASP A 94 1.46 -5.51 15.70
C ASP A 94 0.36 -6.37 16.33
N TYR A 95 0.35 -6.45 17.64
CA TYR A 95 -0.63 -7.24 18.41
C TYR A 95 -2.01 -6.56 18.49
N SER A 96 -2.13 -5.30 18.05
CA SER A 96 -3.41 -4.57 17.99
C SER A 96 -4.15 -4.78 16.64
N ILE A 97 -3.58 -5.52 15.70
CA ILE A 97 -4.14 -5.73 14.37
C ILE A 97 -5.53 -6.36 14.39
N VAL A 98 -5.76 -7.33 15.26
CA VAL A 98 -7.06 -8.05 15.32
C VAL A 98 -8.20 -7.12 15.71
N PRO A 99 -8.15 -6.33 16.79
CA PRO A 99 -9.15 -5.31 17.10
C PRO A 99 -9.38 -4.30 15.96
N GLN A 100 -8.33 -3.89 15.26
CA GLN A 100 -8.43 -2.99 14.11
C GLN A 100 -9.22 -3.62 12.96
N LEU A 101 -8.88 -4.86 12.58
CA LEU A 101 -9.59 -5.60 11.53
C LEU A 101 -11.05 -5.91 11.89
N VAL A 102 -11.35 -6.20 13.17
CA VAL A 102 -12.74 -6.39 13.65
C VAL A 102 -13.55 -5.10 13.46
N LYS A 103 -12.95 -3.94 13.76
CA LYS A 103 -13.59 -2.65 13.53
C LYS A 103 -13.90 -2.44 12.04
N TYR A 104 -12.95 -2.68 11.13
CA TYR A 104 -13.15 -2.52 9.69
C TYR A 104 -14.21 -3.49 9.15
N TRP A 105 -14.15 -4.75 9.56
CA TRP A 105 -15.17 -5.73 9.23
C TRP A 105 -16.58 -5.26 9.63
N TYR A 106 -16.74 -4.79 10.87
CA TYR A 106 -18.01 -4.29 11.40
C TYR A 106 -18.54 -3.12 10.54
N GLU A 107 -17.68 -2.20 10.17
CA GLU A 107 -18.06 -1.05 9.34
C GLU A 107 -18.53 -1.47 7.95
N ILE A 108 -17.86 -2.41 7.30
CA ILE A 108 -18.29 -2.98 6.02
C ILE A 108 -19.68 -3.61 6.14
N MET A 109 -19.90 -4.37 7.20
CA MET A 109 -21.17 -5.05 7.45
C MET A 109 -22.34 -4.06 7.65
N VAL A 110 -22.12 -3.06 8.51
CA VAL A 110 -23.15 -2.05 8.82
C VAL A 110 -23.55 -1.27 7.57
N ARG A 111 -22.60 -0.89 6.74
CA ARG A 111 -22.86 -0.10 5.52
C ARG A 111 -23.58 -0.87 4.45
N ASN A 112 -23.18 -2.09 4.21
CA ASN A 112 -23.79 -2.90 3.17
C ASN A 112 -25.14 -3.49 3.62
N GLN A 113 -25.50 -3.36 4.91
CA GLN A 113 -26.71 -3.94 5.51
C GLN A 113 -26.87 -5.43 5.18
N LYS A 114 -25.79 -6.13 4.93
CA LYS A 114 -25.71 -7.53 4.55
C LYS A 114 -24.54 -8.21 5.24
N ASN A 115 -24.70 -9.45 5.59
CA ASN A 115 -23.61 -10.30 6.04
C ASN A 115 -22.74 -10.68 4.82
N ILE A 116 -21.58 -10.05 4.70
CA ILE A 116 -20.65 -10.30 3.62
C ILE A 116 -19.50 -11.16 4.17
N PRO A 117 -19.26 -12.37 3.64
CA PRO A 117 -18.06 -13.13 3.96
C PRO A 117 -16.83 -12.26 3.70
N THR A 118 -15.92 -12.19 4.67
CA THR A 118 -14.75 -11.31 4.58
C THR A 118 -13.48 -12.11 4.81
N ILE A 119 -12.46 -11.81 4.03
CA ILE A 119 -11.08 -12.21 4.30
C ILE A 119 -10.26 -10.96 4.61
N ALA A 120 -9.52 -10.98 5.70
CA ALA A 120 -8.55 -9.97 6.05
C ALA A 120 -7.15 -10.47 5.68
N ILE A 121 -6.43 -9.70 4.90
CA ILE A 121 -5.08 -10.00 4.44
C ILE A 121 -4.13 -8.99 5.05
N VAL A 122 -3.16 -9.45 5.81
CA VAL A 122 -2.11 -8.63 6.38
C VAL A 122 -0.85 -8.84 5.57
N LEU A 123 -0.40 -7.82 4.86
CA LEU A 123 0.88 -7.81 4.17
C LEU A 123 1.98 -7.47 5.18
N TYR A 124 2.90 -8.38 5.38
CA TYR A 124 3.99 -8.22 6.32
C TYR A 124 5.34 -8.19 5.61
N ASN A 125 6.13 -7.15 5.85
CA ASN A 125 7.49 -7.04 5.34
C ASN A 125 8.54 -6.80 6.43
N GLY A 126 8.20 -7.07 7.70
CA GLY A 126 9.13 -6.89 8.82
C GLY A 126 10.30 -7.86 8.80
N GLN A 127 11.32 -7.56 9.63
CA GLN A 127 12.51 -8.41 9.78
C GLN A 127 12.29 -9.57 10.75
N ASP A 128 11.39 -9.39 11.73
CA ASP A 128 11.11 -10.39 12.75
C ASP A 128 10.04 -11.36 12.26
N SER A 129 10.13 -12.62 12.68
CA SER A 129 9.07 -13.58 12.40
C SER A 129 7.79 -13.20 13.15
N TRP A 130 6.70 -13.05 12.42
CA TRP A 130 5.41 -12.72 13.00
C TRP A 130 4.36 -13.79 12.70
N LYS A 131 3.79 -14.34 13.78
CA LYS A 131 2.67 -15.28 13.69
C LYS A 131 1.51 -14.71 14.47
N ILE A 132 0.36 -14.64 13.82
CA ILE A 132 -0.91 -14.32 14.47
C ILE A 132 -1.59 -15.64 14.77
N GLU A 133 -1.95 -15.88 16.04
CA GLU A 133 -2.77 -17.03 16.41
C GLU A 133 -4.19 -16.80 15.85
N LYS A 134 -4.52 -17.56 14.82
CA LYS A 134 -5.76 -17.39 14.06
C LYS A 134 -6.92 -18.23 14.62
N GLU A 135 -6.57 -19.35 15.25
CA GLU A 135 -7.53 -20.40 15.58
C GLU A 135 -8.16 -20.25 16.96
N VAL A 136 -7.44 -19.61 17.89
CA VAL A 136 -7.90 -19.47 19.27
C VAL A 136 -7.68 -18.04 19.76
N MET A 137 -8.75 -17.24 19.81
CA MET A 137 -8.67 -15.86 20.31
C MET A 137 -8.37 -15.78 21.82
N PHE A 138 -8.69 -16.82 22.58
CA PHE A 138 -8.57 -16.83 24.02
C PHE A 138 -7.88 -18.12 24.52
N PRO A 139 -6.58 -18.33 24.18
CA PRO A 139 -5.89 -19.58 24.51
C PRO A 139 -5.75 -19.82 26.02
N ASN A 140 -5.75 -18.76 26.82
CA ASN A 140 -5.60 -18.83 28.28
C ASN A 140 -6.93 -18.98 29.04
N TYR A 141 -8.04 -19.14 28.32
CA TYR A 141 -9.37 -19.34 28.90
C TYR A 141 -9.80 -20.80 28.77
N PRO A 142 -10.81 -21.26 29.56
CA PRO A 142 -11.36 -22.62 29.45
C PRO A 142 -11.78 -22.95 28.02
N GLU A 143 -11.66 -24.22 27.62
CA GLU A 143 -11.90 -24.73 26.24
C GLU A 143 -13.22 -24.26 25.61
N TYR A 144 -14.23 -24.03 26.44
CA TYR A 144 -15.52 -23.49 25.98
C TYR A 144 -15.36 -22.17 25.19
N TYR A 145 -14.44 -21.31 25.63
CA TYR A 145 -14.19 -19.99 25.00
C TYR A 145 -13.34 -20.09 23.72
N HIS A 146 -12.70 -21.22 23.44
CA HIS A 146 -12.00 -21.47 22.21
C HIS A 146 -12.93 -21.52 20.98
N LYS A 147 -14.25 -21.62 21.19
CA LYS A 147 -15.28 -21.53 20.16
C LYS A 147 -15.50 -20.10 19.67
N ILE A 148 -15.02 -19.10 20.39
CA ILE A 148 -15.10 -17.70 19.97
C ILE A 148 -13.98 -17.46 18.97
N GLY A 149 -14.35 -17.38 17.71
CA GLY A 149 -13.44 -17.12 16.59
C GLY A 149 -13.57 -15.70 16.04
N LEU A 150 -12.73 -15.39 15.08
CA LEU A 150 -12.87 -14.17 14.28
C LEU A 150 -14.10 -14.28 13.37
N PRO A 151 -14.81 -13.15 13.12
CA PRO A 151 -15.95 -13.14 12.21
C PRO A 151 -15.52 -13.12 10.72
N PHE A 152 -14.24 -13.26 10.44
CA PHE A 152 -13.63 -13.26 9.09
C PHE A 152 -12.45 -14.23 9.05
N ILE A 153 -12.03 -14.59 7.85
CA ILE A 153 -10.79 -15.33 7.65
C ILE A 153 -9.62 -14.34 7.72
N LEU A 154 -8.57 -14.67 8.48
CA LEU A 154 -7.36 -13.85 8.60
C LEU A 154 -6.18 -14.58 7.96
N GLU A 155 -5.52 -13.94 7.00
CA GLU A 155 -4.30 -14.43 6.38
C GLU A 155 -3.17 -13.41 6.50
N VAL A 156 -1.98 -13.90 6.88
CA VAL A 156 -0.76 -13.11 6.88
C VAL A 156 0.08 -13.53 5.68
N VAL A 157 0.44 -12.56 4.87
CA VAL A 157 1.24 -12.73 3.68
C VAL A 157 2.59 -12.05 3.93
N ASP A 158 3.62 -12.85 4.17
CA ASP A 158 4.99 -12.34 4.32
C ASP A 158 5.56 -12.04 2.93
N VAL A 159 5.81 -10.75 2.66
CA VAL A 159 6.32 -10.28 1.39
C VAL A 159 7.68 -10.91 1.05
N SER A 160 8.48 -11.30 2.07
CA SER A 160 9.76 -11.95 1.87
C SER A 160 9.64 -13.32 1.20
N ASP A 161 8.47 -13.98 1.36
CA ASP A 161 8.20 -15.34 0.91
C ASP A 161 7.31 -15.43 -0.34
N ILE A 162 6.68 -14.34 -0.76
CA ILE A 162 5.71 -14.36 -1.90
C ILE A 162 6.37 -14.83 -3.19
N PHE A 163 7.64 -14.47 -3.43
CA PHE A 163 8.35 -14.77 -4.67
C PHE A 163 9.82 -15.08 -4.41
N SER A 164 10.41 -15.89 -5.28
CA SER A 164 11.87 -16.04 -5.33
C SER A 164 12.51 -14.94 -6.18
N ASP A 165 13.82 -14.74 -6.01
CA ASP A 165 14.57 -13.72 -6.74
C ASP A 165 14.53 -13.94 -8.27
N GLU A 166 14.39 -15.21 -8.71
CA GLU A 166 14.32 -15.61 -10.10
C GLU A 166 12.95 -15.30 -10.74
N GLU A 167 11.91 -15.23 -9.92
CA GLU A 167 10.55 -14.95 -10.39
C GLU A 167 10.28 -13.47 -10.69
N ILE A 168 11.16 -12.54 -10.26
CA ILE A 168 10.96 -11.08 -10.43
C ILE A 168 10.66 -10.69 -11.88
N SER A 169 11.33 -11.34 -12.85
CA SER A 169 11.13 -11.06 -14.28
C SER A 169 9.78 -11.52 -14.85
N GLN A 170 9.05 -12.36 -14.10
CA GLN A 170 7.75 -12.91 -14.50
C GLN A 170 6.57 -12.12 -13.88
N ILE A 171 6.87 -11.14 -13.03
CA ILE A 171 5.90 -10.31 -12.33
C ILE A 171 5.72 -9.02 -13.15
N SER A 172 4.51 -8.45 -13.14
CA SER A 172 4.28 -7.18 -13.83
C SER A 172 5.21 -6.09 -13.30
N PRO A 173 5.64 -5.15 -14.15
CA PRO A 173 6.73 -4.21 -13.81
C PRO A 173 6.50 -3.42 -12.53
N LYS A 174 5.29 -2.91 -12.29
CA LYS A 174 4.97 -2.13 -11.10
C LYS A 174 4.97 -2.99 -9.84
N ILE A 175 4.36 -4.17 -9.89
CA ILE A 175 4.35 -5.10 -8.76
C ILE A 175 5.76 -5.61 -8.50
N ALA A 176 6.54 -5.94 -9.52
CA ALA A 176 7.93 -6.35 -9.36
C ALA A 176 8.76 -5.31 -8.62
N LEU A 177 8.69 -4.03 -9.03
CA LEU A 177 9.42 -2.95 -8.37
C LEU A 177 8.94 -2.72 -6.93
N ALA A 178 7.61 -2.74 -6.71
CA ALA A 178 7.05 -2.58 -5.37
C ALA A 178 7.47 -3.73 -4.43
N LEU A 179 7.40 -4.97 -4.89
CA LEU A 179 7.82 -6.12 -4.09
C LEU A 179 9.32 -6.13 -3.80
N VAL A 180 10.16 -5.74 -4.76
CA VAL A 180 11.61 -5.54 -4.53
C VAL A 180 11.85 -4.47 -3.47
N ALA A 181 11.14 -3.34 -3.56
CA ALA A 181 11.26 -2.25 -2.60
C ALA A 181 10.83 -2.71 -1.20
N LEU A 182 9.71 -3.40 -1.05
CA LEU A 182 9.20 -3.89 0.23
C LEU A 182 10.08 -4.99 0.82
N LYS A 183 10.47 -5.99 0.02
CA LYS A 183 11.24 -7.16 0.46
C LYS A 183 12.65 -6.79 0.91
N TYR A 184 13.29 -5.84 0.23
CA TYR A 184 14.72 -5.54 0.44
C TYR A 184 14.98 -4.18 1.06
N VAL A 185 13.97 -3.44 1.49
CA VAL A 185 14.16 -2.12 2.13
C VAL A 185 15.13 -2.15 3.33
N PHE A 186 15.18 -3.25 4.05
CA PHE A 186 16.07 -3.44 5.20
C PHE A 186 17.43 -4.10 4.82
N SER A 187 17.68 -4.35 3.53
CA SER A 187 18.92 -4.98 3.04
C SER A 187 19.48 -4.23 1.83
N GLY A 188 20.27 -3.18 2.10
CA GLY A 188 20.80 -2.29 1.06
C GLY A 188 21.52 -2.99 -0.09
N GLU A 189 22.33 -4.04 0.19
CA GLU A 189 23.03 -4.80 -0.85
C GLU A 189 22.07 -5.59 -1.76
N LYS A 190 21.09 -6.26 -1.17
CA LYS A 190 20.06 -6.98 -1.96
C LYS A 190 19.20 -6.01 -2.73
N LEU A 191 18.81 -4.89 -2.11
CA LEU A 191 18.05 -3.85 -2.80
C LEU A 191 18.82 -3.37 -4.06
N LYS A 192 20.10 -3.02 -3.94
CA LYS A 192 20.93 -2.62 -5.10
C LYS A 192 20.95 -3.67 -6.21
N LYS A 193 21.09 -4.94 -5.84
CA LYS A 193 21.12 -6.05 -6.80
C LYS A 193 19.84 -6.17 -7.61
N TYR A 194 18.67 -6.07 -6.96
CA TYR A 194 17.37 -6.34 -7.59
C TYR A 194 16.64 -5.07 -8.08
N LEU A 195 17.01 -3.90 -7.60
CA LEU A 195 16.43 -2.62 -8.02
C LEU A 195 16.66 -2.38 -9.53
N LYS A 196 17.86 -2.61 -10.02
CA LYS A 196 18.21 -2.39 -11.43
C LYS A 196 17.34 -3.21 -12.40
N PRO A 197 17.20 -4.55 -12.27
CA PRO A 197 16.32 -5.32 -13.14
C PRO A 197 14.84 -4.95 -12.98
N ALA A 198 14.38 -4.58 -11.77
CA ALA A 198 13.01 -4.14 -11.55
C ALA A 198 12.72 -2.80 -12.25
N ILE A 199 13.63 -1.82 -12.17
CA ILE A 199 13.53 -0.56 -12.93
C ILE A 199 13.56 -0.81 -14.44
N ALA A 200 14.41 -1.73 -14.90
CA ALA A 200 14.47 -2.10 -16.33
C ALA A 200 13.12 -2.62 -16.85
N GLY A 201 12.38 -3.34 -16.03
CA GLY A 201 11.04 -3.84 -16.36
C GLY A 201 10.04 -2.72 -16.66
N LEU A 202 10.18 -1.54 -16.06
CA LEU A 202 9.29 -0.39 -16.27
C LEU A 202 9.29 0.11 -17.73
N LYS A 203 10.29 -0.25 -18.55
CA LYS A 203 10.30 0.06 -19.98
C LYS A 203 9.09 -0.49 -20.75
N ALA A 204 8.40 -1.46 -20.21
CA ALA A 204 7.16 -1.99 -20.77
C ALA A 204 5.95 -1.04 -20.59
N LEU A 205 6.10 0.01 -19.78
CA LEU A 205 5.06 1.00 -19.48
C LEU A 205 5.26 2.29 -20.28
N PRO A 206 4.20 3.11 -20.45
CA PRO A 206 4.35 4.49 -20.88
C PRO A 206 5.36 5.23 -20.01
N LYS A 207 6.19 6.10 -20.63
CA LYS A 207 7.31 6.75 -19.93
C LYS A 207 6.85 7.55 -18.71
N GLU A 208 5.82 8.36 -18.85
CA GLU A 208 5.26 9.19 -17.77
C GLU A 208 4.80 8.32 -16.60
N GLU A 209 4.08 7.25 -16.88
CA GLU A 209 3.61 6.29 -15.86
C GLU A 209 4.76 5.59 -15.13
N ALA A 210 5.82 5.26 -15.86
CA ALA A 210 7.03 4.67 -15.28
C ALA A 210 7.78 5.66 -14.38
N GLU A 211 7.90 6.91 -14.80
CA GLU A 211 8.56 8.00 -14.06
C GLU A 211 7.80 8.32 -12.76
N ASP A 212 6.48 8.44 -12.80
CA ASP A 212 5.65 8.69 -11.62
C ASP A 212 5.78 7.56 -10.60
N PHE A 213 5.73 6.32 -11.07
CA PHE A 213 5.86 5.16 -10.17
C PHE A 213 7.27 5.03 -9.59
N LEU A 214 8.28 5.36 -10.39
CA LEU A 214 9.67 5.38 -9.96
C LEU A 214 9.91 6.47 -8.90
N ALA A 215 9.31 7.66 -9.08
CA ALA A 215 9.35 8.74 -8.10
C ALA A 215 8.74 8.33 -6.76
N GLN A 216 7.56 7.74 -6.77
CA GLN A 216 6.91 7.23 -5.55
C GLN A 216 7.77 6.18 -4.83
N THR A 217 8.35 5.24 -5.60
CA THR A 217 9.25 4.22 -5.06
C THR A 217 10.52 4.82 -4.45
N PHE A 218 11.10 5.82 -5.12
CA PHE A 218 12.27 6.53 -4.60
C PHE A 218 11.98 7.25 -3.28
N ILE A 219 10.85 7.98 -3.21
CA ILE A 219 10.45 8.69 -1.99
C ILE A 219 10.25 7.71 -0.84
N TYR A 220 9.59 6.59 -1.08
CA TYR A 220 9.42 5.52 -0.11
C TYR A 220 10.76 4.98 0.38
N LEU A 221 11.65 4.55 -0.52
CA LEU A 221 12.94 3.97 -0.16
C LEU A 221 13.85 4.98 0.54
N LYS A 222 13.90 6.24 0.09
CA LYS A 222 14.68 7.32 0.69
C LYS A 222 14.35 7.55 2.17
N TYR A 223 13.11 7.29 2.58
CA TYR A 223 12.68 7.42 3.97
C TYR A 223 13.43 6.46 4.91
N TRP A 224 13.76 5.27 4.42
CA TRP A 224 14.38 4.20 5.22
C TRP A 224 15.89 4.31 5.33
N PHE A 225 16.54 5.02 4.43
CA PHE A 225 17.98 5.24 4.48
C PHE A 225 18.35 6.50 5.27
N LYS A 226 19.42 6.45 6.07
CA LYS A 226 19.89 7.55 6.92
C LYS A 226 21.39 7.81 6.72
N GLY A 227 21.81 9.04 7.00
CA GLY A 227 23.23 9.42 6.95
C GLY A 227 23.87 9.19 5.58
N GLU A 228 25.09 8.66 5.58
CA GLU A 228 25.87 8.38 4.35
C GLU A 228 25.21 7.34 3.46
N ASP A 229 24.53 6.35 4.03
CA ASP A 229 23.79 5.32 3.29
C ASP A 229 22.68 5.95 2.42
N LYS A 230 22.07 7.04 2.88
CA LYS A 230 21.04 7.76 2.13
C LYS A 230 21.60 8.42 0.87
N GLU A 231 22.75 9.09 0.99
CA GLU A 231 23.38 9.75 -0.16
C GLU A 231 23.91 8.72 -1.17
N GLN A 232 24.46 7.62 -0.70
CA GLN A 232 24.88 6.52 -1.56
C GLN A 232 23.67 5.89 -2.29
N PHE A 233 22.57 5.66 -1.58
CA PHE A 233 21.33 5.15 -2.17
C PHE A 233 20.81 6.10 -3.27
N LYS A 234 20.76 7.40 -3.02
CA LYS A 234 20.35 8.40 -4.01
C LYS A 234 21.19 8.31 -5.29
N MET A 235 22.52 8.25 -5.15
CA MET A 235 23.41 8.13 -6.31
C MET A 235 23.18 6.83 -7.08
N ASP A 236 22.99 5.72 -6.40
CA ASP A 236 22.78 4.41 -7.02
C ASP A 236 21.42 4.37 -7.73
N PHE A 237 20.38 4.91 -7.11
CA PHE A 237 19.04 4.98 -7.69
C PHE A 237 19.02 5.89 -8.92
N LYS A 238 19.68 7.08 -8.85
CA LYS A 238 19.85 7.99 -9.96
C LYS A 238 20.50 7.30 -11.14
N LYS A 239 21.66 6.65 -10.93
CA LYS A 239 22.36 5.92 -12.01
C LYS A 239 21.47 4.84 -12.63
N CYS A 240 20.71 4.11 -11.82
CA CYS A 240 19.78 3.10 -12.32
C CYS A 240 18.68 3.72 -13.18
N SER A 241 18.13 4.86 -12.78
CA SER A 241 17.03 5.54 -13.51
C SER A 241 17.52 6.14 -14.82
N GLU A 242 18.65 6.86 -14.80
CA GLU A 242 19.23 7.54 -15.97
C GLU A 242 19.64 6.58 -17.09
N VAL A 243 20.15 5.38 -16.73
CA VAL A 243 20.48 4.34 -17.72
C VAL A 243 19.28 3.96 -18.60
N TYR A 244 18.07 4.12 -18.07
CA TYR A 244 16.83 3.81 -18.77
C TYR A 244 16.12 5.06 -19.31
N GLY A 245 16.71 6.26 -19.16
CA GLY A 245 16.18 7.52 -19.68
C GLY A 245 15.01 8.09 -18.88
N TYR A 246 14.91 7.74 -17.59
CA TYR A 246 13.93 8.31 -16.69
C TYR A 246 14.43 9.63 -16.05
N LYS A 247 13.51 10.46 -15.56
CA LYS A 247 13.82 11.72 -14.87
C LYS A 247 14.89 11.54 -13.81
N SER A 248 15.73 12.56 -13.64
CA SER A 248 16.76 12.56 -12.60
C SER A 248 16.13 12.64 -11.21
N ILE A 249 16.80 12.07 -10.22
CA ILE A 249 16.38 12.16 -8.82
C ILE A 249 16.37 13.61 -8.33
N ALA A 250 17.24 14.48 -8.87
CA ALA A 250 17.25 15.88 -8.52
C ALA A 250 15.92 16.57 -8.89
N GLU A 251 15.35 16.26 -10.06
CA GLU A 251 14.03 16.77 -10.46
C GLU A 251 12.92 16.28 -9.53
N VAL A 252 12.96 15.00 -9.14
CA VAL A 252 12.00 14.43 -8.19
C VAL A 252 12.13 15.09 -6.82
N GLU A 253 13.34 15.35 -6.34
CA GLU A 253 13.57 16.04 -5.07
C GLU A 253 13.12 17.50 -5.09
N GLU A 254 13.33 18.19 -6.21
CA GLU A 254 12.85 19.56 -6.40
C GLU A 254 11.32 19.61 -6.42
N GLU A 255 10.67 18.71 -7.12
CA GLU A 255 9.20 18.60 -7.15
C GLU A 255 8.64 18.28 -5.74
N GLU A 256 9.26 17.34 -5.00
CA GLU A 256 8.87 16.99 -3.62
C GLU A 256 9.04 18.20 -2.66
N LEU A 257 10.14 18.93 -2.81
CA LEU A 257 10.40 20.11 -1.99
C LEU A 257 9.37 21.22 -2.28
N ALA A 258 9.10 21.46 -3.56
CA ALA A 258 8.11 22.45 -3.99
C ALA A 258 6.70 22.09 -3.49
N GLU A 259 6.30 20.82 -3.54
CA GLU A 259 5.00 20.38 -3.02
C GLU A 259 4.90 20.55 -1.50
N ARG A 260 5.95 20.18 -0.76
CA ARG A 260 6.03 20.37 0.70
C ARG A 260 5.95 21.83 1.10
N ASP A 261 6.59 22.71 0.34
CA ASP A 261 6.54 24.14 0.57
C ASP A 261 5.17 24.70 0.22
N ARG A 262 4.49 24.20 -0.81
CA ARG A 262 3.09 24.53 -1.09
C ARG A 262 2.15 24.12 0.03
N GLU A 263 2.32 22.95 0.61
CA GLU A 263 1.48 22.50 1.74
C GLU A 263 1.67 23.37 2.99
N LYS A 264 2.92 23.70 3.32
CA LYS A 264 3.21 24.64 4.41
C LYS A 264 2.60 26.01 4.15
N ALA A 265 2.74 26.51 2.94
CA ALA A 265 2.16 27.78 2.50
C ALA A 265 0.62 27.77 2.63
N LYS A 266 -0.04 26.66 2.23
CA LYS A 266 -1.49 26.49 2.44
C LYS A 266 -1.87 26.49 3.91
N GLY A 267 -1.09 25.82 4.77
CA GLY A 267 -1.31 25.85 6.21
C GLY A 267 -1.26 27.28 6.76
N LEU A 268 -0.21 28.04 6.43
CA LEU A 268 -0.06 29.43 6.85
C LEU A 268 -1.18 30.34 6.31
N PHE A 269 -1.63 30.12 5.10
CA PHE A 269 -2.74 30.86 4.50
C PHE A 269 -4.05 30.59 5.23
N ASN A 270 -4.33 29.35 5.60
CA ASN A 270 -5.50 28.99 6.41
C ASN A 270 -5.43 29.57 7.84
N ASP A 271 -4.22 29.72 8.38
CA ASP A 271 -3.96 30.38 9.68
C ASP A 271 -4.04 31.91 9.60
N GLY A 272 -4.36 32.48 8.42
CA GLY A 272 -4.60 33.91 8.21
C GLY A 272 -3.35 34.72 7.89
N VAL A 273 -2.22 34.10 7.56
CA VAL A 273 -1.03 34.84 7.11
C VAL A 273 -1.29 35.45 5.72
N PRO A 274 -0.98 36.77 5.51
CA PRO A 274 -1.19 37.41 4.22
C PRO A 274 -0.50 36.76 3.05
N ALA A 275 -1.20 36.65 1.91
CA ALA A 275 -0.70 35.96 0.70
C ALA A 275 0.63 36.53 0.19
N GLU A 276 0.85 37.85 0.32
CA GLU A 276 2.09 38.55 -0.08
C GLU A 276 3.30 38.10 0.75
N ILE A 277 3.10 37.82 2.05
CA ILE A 277 4.15 37.33 2.94
C ILE A 277 4.51 35.88 2.56
N ILE A 278 3.51 35.05 2.35
CA ILE A 278 3.67 33.65 1.95
C ILE A 278 4.36 33.57 0.58
N SER A 279 3.92 34.38 -0.39
CA SER A 279 4.50 34.46 -1.73
C SER A 279 6.00 34.77 -1.68
N ARG A 280 6.37 35.76 -0.87
CA ARG A 280 7.78 36.14 -0.71
C ARG A 280 8.64 35.07 -0.06
N HIS A 281 8.07 34.33 0.89
CA HIS A 281 8.82 33.32 1.66
C HIS A 281 8.99 32.00 0.90
N TYR A 282 7.95 31.57 0.17
CA TYR A 282 7.92 30.28 -0.54
C TYR A 282 8.09 30.39 -2.04
N ASN A 283 8.25 31.61 -2.56
CA ASN A 283 8.35 31.87 -4.00
C ASN A 283 7.16 31.32 -4.83
N ILE A 284 5.96 31.34 -4.25
CA ILE A 284 4.70 30.92 -4.88
C ILE A 284 3.96 32.17 -5.34
N PRO A 285 3.43 32.21 -6.58
CA PRO A 285 2.67 33.38 -7.07
C PRO A 285 1.48 33.73 -6.17
N THR A 286 1.26 35.01 -5.90
CA THR A 286 0.20 35.48 -4.98
C THR A 286 -1.19 35.10 -5.49
N ASP A 287 -1.41 35.09 -6.81
CA ASP A 287 -2.65 34.68 -7.44
C ASP A 287 -2.94 33.17 -7.25
N GLU A 288 -1.91 32.34 -7.26
CA GLU A 288 -2.02 30.93 -6.91
C GLU A 288 -2.47 30.76 -5.46
N ILE A 289 -1.84 31.47 -4.50
CA ILE A 289 -2.20 31.44 -3.08
C ILE A 289 -3.65 31.86 -2.86
N LEU A 290 -4.08 32.94 -3.50
CA LEU A 290 -5.46 33.43 -3.38
C LEU A 290 -6.49 32.47 -3.97
N SER A 291 -6.11 31.66 -4.97
CA SER A 291 -6.98 30.65 -5.56
C SER A 291 -7.35 29.52 -4.60
N TRP A 292 -6.56 29.29 -3.55
CA TRP A 292 -6.81 28.24 -2.55
C TRP A 292 -8.07 28.51 -1.71
N LYS A 293 -8.49 29.78 -1.59
CA LYS A 293 -9.72 30.20 -0.89
C LYS A 293 -11.01 29.67 -1.53
N ASN A 294 -10.96 29.32 -2.81
CA ASN A 294 -12.14 28.96 -3.60
C ASN A 294 -12.35 27.42 -3.73
N ARG A 295 -11.58 26.61 -2.99
CA ARG A 295 -11.63 25.15 -3.05
C ARG A 295 -11.99 24.48 -1.72
N THR A 296 -12.54 25.24 -0.77
CA THR A 296 -13.11 24.72 0.50
C THR A 296 -14.61 24.66 0.43
#